data_175a4f0c20a45709de21f1068ec90bdc
#
_entry.id   175a4f0c20a45709de21f1068ec90bdc
#
_cell.length_a   1.000
_cell.length_b   1.000
_cell.length_c   1.000
_cell.angle_alpha   90.00
_cell.angle_beta   90.00
_cell.angle_gamma   90.00
#
_symmetry.space_group_name_H-M   'P 1'
#
loop_
_entity.id
_entity.type
_entity.pdbx_description
1 polymer ?
#
loop_
_entity_poly.entity_id
_entity_poly.type
_entity_poly.pdbx_seq_one_letter_code
_entity_poly.pdbx_strand_id
1 'polypeptide(L)'
;MKTILTGLFCLLICLSSAASHAGVAIQHWLAPSGARVYFVASPAVPMLDVQVDFAAGSLFTPAEKAGLAGLTLGLLDAGAQLGEIQLDEEQIADRLADIGARLSNSVDHDRASLSLRTLSSPPEREAAIALMRAVLTAPSFPEAALTREKARHIAAIQEAETQPDSIASKRFAQAIYPGHPYGVNASVASVERITRDDLLSHWREHYGARGAVISIIGAVTRAEAESIATQLTDNLPQSAADAAQRPAAPLPSVTLPQRQVIRLPHPATQSHIHIGMPAVRRGDPDYFPLLVGNYVLGGGGFVSRLMQEVREKRGYAYGVHSYFAPRLLPGPFEIGLQTKRAQSGAAIKLIETLLDEFLRSGPTARELQAAKRNLIDGQALRLDSNAKILGYLSLIGFYALPLDYLEQFPHRIEAVTPQQVKEAFARHVQAEHLVTVIVAADE
;
A
#
# COMPACT_ATOMS: atom_id res chain seq x y z
N MET A 1 -60.69 -13.91 21.16
CA MET A 1 -59.45 -13.59 21.88
C MET A 1 -58.20 -14.35 21.41
N LYS A 2 -58.28 -15.63 20.96
CA LYS A 2 -57.10 -16.40 20.49
C LYS A 2 -56.51 -15.92 19.14
N THR A 3 -57.30 -15.39 18.23
CA THR A 3 -56.89 -14.91 16.90
C THR A 3 -56.16 -13.56 16.92
N ILE A 4 -56.41 -12.72 17.92
CA ILE A 4 -55.73 -11.40 18.06
C ILE A 4 -54.34 -11.56 18.66
N LEU A 5 -54.13 -12.55 19.52
CA LEU A 5 -52.80 -12.83 20.14
C LEU A 5 -51.79 -13.39 19.13
N THR A 6 -52.26 -14.19 18.15
CA THR A 6 -51.41 -14.77 17.11
C THR A 6 -50.92 -13.70 16.10
N GLY A 7 -51.79 -12.72 15.79
CA GLY A 7 -51.41 -11.60 14.91
C GLY A 7 -50.37 -10.66 15.52
N LEU A 8 -50.43 -10.45 16.84
CA LEU A 8 -49.48 -9.59 17.55
C LEU A 8 -48.08 -10.24 17.69
N PHE A 9 -48.03 -11.57 17.83
CA PHE A 9 -46.79 -12.32 17.92
C PHE A 9 -46.04 -12.40 16.57
N CYS A 10 -46.76 -12.52 15.45
CA CYS A 10 -46.16 -12.44 14.10
C CYS A 10 -45.68 -11.03 13.75
N LEU A 11 -46.32 -9.97 14.25
CA LEU A 11 -45.91 -8.59 14.03
C LEU A 11 -44.61 -8.24 14.80
N LEU A 12 -44.41 -8.83 16.00
CA LEU A 12 -43.19 -8.64 16.79
C LEU A 12 -41.98 -9.36 16.19
N ILE A 13 -42.15 -10.47 15.45
CA ILE A 13 -41.07 -11.22 14.81
C ILE A 13 -40.60 -10.53 13.53
N CYS A 14 -41.45 -9.79 12.84
CA CYS A 14 -41.05 -9.02 11.64
C CYS A 14 -40.27 -7.74 11.95
N LEU A 15 -40.25 -7.26 13.19
CA LEU A 15 -39.52 -6.06 13.59
C LEU A 15 -38.05 -6.32 14.02
N SER A 16 -37.65 -7.59 14.10
CA SER A 16 -36.27 -7.95 14.54
C SER A 16 -35.30 -8.31 13.43
N SER A 17 -35.63 -8.11 12.15
CA SER A 17 -34.76 -8.44 11.03
C SER A 17 -34.19 -7.20 10.31
N ALA A 18 -34.02 -6.09 10.99
CA ALA A 18 -33.07 -5.11 10.56
C ALA A 18 -31.66 -5.69 10.89
N ALA A 19 -31.15 -6.57 10.04
CA ALA A 19 -29.73 -6.88 10.03
C ALA A 19 -28.99 -5.57 9.78
N SER A 20 -28.69 -4.88 10.87
CA SER A 20 -27.76 -3.76 10.85
C SER A 20 -26.47 -4.33 10.28
N HIS A 21 -26.18 -4.04 9.03
CA HIS A 21 -24.82 -4.08 8.56
C HIS A 21 -24.10 -3.00 9.37
N ALA A 22 -23.64 -3.38 10.57
CA ALA A 22 -22.82 -2.51 11.39
C ALA A 22 -21.54 -2.25 10.57
N GLY A 23 -21.51 -1.12 9.89
CA GLY A 23 -20.33 -0.64 9.19
C GLY A 23 -19.17 -0.59 10.19
N VAL A 24 -17.94 -0.65 9.70
CA VAL A 24 -16.75 -0.50 10.54
C VAL A 24 -16.72 0.90 11.14
N ALA A 25 -17.13 1.04 12.41
CA ALA A 25 -17.22 2.33 13.11
C ALA A 25 -15.81 2.82 13.48
N ILE A 26 -15.26 3.71 12.66
CA ILE A 26 -13.93 4.29 12.89
C ILE A 26 -14.05 5.46 13.86
N GLN A 27 -13.36 5.38 14.99
CA GLN A 27 -13.15 6.49 15.92
C GLN A 27 -11.83 7.17 15.59
N HIS A 28 -11.82 8.50 15.58
CA HIS A 28 -10.64 9.30 15.26
C HIS A 28 -10.41 10.40 16.29
N TRP A 29 -9.12 10.65 16.62
CA TRP A 29 -8.69 11.76 17.47
C TRP A 29 -7.21 12.09 17.24
N LEU A 30 -6.77 13.19 17.83
CA LEU A 30 -5.35 13.54 17.96
C LEU A 30 -4.84 13.10 19.34
N ALA A 31 -3.74 12.38 19.37
CA ALA A 31 -3.01 12.11 20.61
C ALA A 31 -2.40 13.41 21.16
N PRO A 32 -2.03 13.51 22.45
CA PRO A 32 -1.35 14.68 23.03
C PRO A 32 -0.07 15.08 22.26
N SER A 33 0.64 14.12 21.70
CA SER A 33 1.81 14.31 20.84
C SER A 33 1.50 14.93 19.46
N GLY A 34 0.22 15.04 19.09
CA GLY A 34 -0.23 15.49 17.77
C GLY A 34 -0.35 14.39 16.72
N ALA A 35 -0.07 13.12 17.06
CA ALA A 35 -0.29 11.98 16.17
C ALA A 35 -1.79 11.76 15.92
N ARG A 36 -2.14 11.38 14.69
CA ARG A 36 -3.52 11.07 14.29
C ARG A 36 -3.83 9.61 14.61
N VAL A 37 -4.88 9.35 15.39
CA VAL A 37 -5.26 8.00 15.81
C VAL A 37 -6.57 7.59 15.18
N TYR A 38 -6.60 6.37 14.64
CA TYR A 38 -7.77 5.73 14.05
C TYR A 38 -7.99 4.39 14.75
N PHE A 39 -9.16 4.22 15.33
CA PHE A 39 -9.47 3.08 16.18
C PHE A 39 -10.79 2.40 15.81
N VAL A 40 -10.77 1.07 15.84
CA VAL A 40 -11.96 0.21 15.74
C VAL A 40 -11.94 -0.79 16.88
N ALA A 41 -12.99 -0.78 17.71
CA ALA A 41 -13.19 -1.81 18.71
C ALA A 41 -13.66 -3.11 18.05
N SER A 42 -12.92 -4.20 18.27
CA SER A 42 -13.21 -5.54 17.72
C SER A 42 -13.08 -6.61 18.81
N PRO A 43 -14.12 -6.78 19.65
CA PRO A 43 -14.05 -7.66 20.82
C PRO A 43 -14.24 -9.15 20.49
N ALA A 44 -14.54 -9.51 19.24
CA ALA A 44 -14.85 -10.88 18.83
C ALA A 44 -13.70 -11.87 19.04
N VAL A 45 -12.46 -11.38 18.97
CA VAL A 45 -11.22 -12.17 19.17
C VAL A 45 -10.35 -11.41 20.17
N PRO A 46 -9.75 -12.09 21.18
CA PRO A 46 -8.92 -11.44 22.20
C PRO A 46 -7.54 -11.04 21.66
N MET A 47 -7.51 -10.27 20.59
CA MET A 47 -6.34 -9.82 19.88
C MET A 47 -6.31 -8.29 19.79
N LEU A 48 -5.12 -7.75 19.69
CA LEU A 48 -4.84 -6.35 19.40
C LEU A 48 -3.88 -6.26 18.22
N ASP A 49 -4.25 -5.47 17.23
CA ASP A 49 -3.40 -5.08 16.12
C ASP A 49 -3.18 -3.57 16.16
N VAL A 50 -1.93 -3.15 16.10
CA VAL A 50 -1.53 -1.73 16.08
C VAL A 50 -0.57 -1.52 14.93
N GLN A 51 -0.73 -0.41 14.20
CA GLN A 51 0.22 0.01 13.17
C GLN A 51 0.52 1.50 13.33
N VAL A 52 1.79 1.85 13.20
CA VAL A 52 2.25 3.24 13.15
C VAL A 52 2.88 3.48 11.79
N ASP A 53 2.35 4.48 11.08
CA ASP A 53 2.80 4.90 9.75
C ASP A 53 3.48 6.26 9.83
N PHE A 54 4.59 6.39 9.12
CA PHE A 54 5.36 7.63 8.99
C PHE A 54 5.55 8.00 7.53
N ALA A 55 5.59 9.28 7.20
CA ALA A 55 6.01 9.78 5.89
C ALA A 55 7.54 9.65 5.75
N ALA A 56 8.00 8.42 5.59
CA ALA A 56 9.41 8.01 5.63
C ALA A 56 9.74 6.96 4.55
N GLY A 57 8.96 6.90 3.48
CA GLY A 57 9.19 6.03 2.33
C GLY A 57 10.33 6.51 1.42
N SER A 58 10.53 5.83 0.28
CA SER A 58 11.60 6.18 -0.65
C SER A 58 11.46 7.56 -1.29
N LEU A 59 10.26 8.16 -1.28
CA LEU A 59 10.01 9.54 -1.71
C LEU A 59 10.84 10.57 -0.91
N PHE A 60 11.14 10.25 0.34
CA PHE A 60 11.82 11.11 1.31
C PHE A 60 13.32 10.79 1.46
N THR A 61 13.89 10.02 0.54
CA THR A 61 15.31 9.68 0.57
C THR A 61 16.07 10.32 -0.60
N PRO A 62 17.31 10.83 -0.38
CA PRO A 62 18.15 11.28 -1.46
C PRO A 62 18.43 10.15 -2.47
N ALA A 63 18.45 10.47 -3.76
CA ALA A 63 18.65 9.46 -4.82
C ALA A 63 19.98 8.70 -4.68
N GLU A 64 21.04 9.39 -4.23
CA GLU A 64 22.37 8.80 -3.99
C GLU A 64 22.44 7.84 -2.79
N LYS A 65 21.38 7.84 -1.95
CA LYS A 65 21.19 6.96 -0.79
C LYS A 65 19.91 6.12 -0.93
N ALA A 66 19.48 5.83 -2.15
CA ALA A 66 18.35 4.94 -2.39
C ALA A 66 18.55 3.59 -1.68
N GLY A 67 17.53 3.16 -0.92
CA GLY A 67 17.60 2.03 0.02
C GLY A 67 17.60 2.46 1.50
N LEU A 68 17.86 3.76 1.78
CA LEU A 68 17.93 4.28 3.15
C LEU A 68 16.63 4.06 3.94
N ALA A 69 15.46 4.36 3.37
CA ALA A 69 14.17 4.15 4.05
C ALA A 69 13.98 2.69 4.46
N GLY A 70 14.31 1.74 3.56
CA GLY A 70 14.20 0.30 3.84
C GLY A 70 15.16 -0.16 4.91
N LEU A 71 16.42 0.26 4.85
CA LEU A 71 17.42 -0.08 5.88
C LEU A 71 17.08 0.55 7.23
N THR A 72 16.60 1.78 7.26
CA THR A 72 16.20 2.43 8.53
C THR A 72 15.05 1.66 9.19
N LEU A 73 13.98 1.37 8.46
CA LEU A 73 12.84 0.63 9.00
C LEU A 73 13.21 -0.80 9.39
N GLY A 74 13.97 -1.50 8.53
CA GLY A 74 14.38 -2.89 8.75
C GLY A 74 15.39 -3.10 9.88
N LEU A 75 15.98 -2.02 10.38
CA LEU A 75 16.96 -2.07 11.49
C LEU A 75 16.43 -1.44 12.79
N LEU A 76 15.17 -1.02 12.86
CA LEU A 76 14.57 -0.50 14.09
C LEU A 76 14.61 -1.52 15.23
N ASP A 77 14.33 -2.78 14.92
CA ASP A 77 14.31 -3.90 15.88
C ASP A 77 15.64 -4.66 15.95
N ALA A 78 16.69 -4.20 15.27
CA ALA A 78 18.03 -4.78 15.39
C ALA A 78 18.72 -4.46 16.74
N GLY A 79 18.12 -3.56 17.52
CA GLY A 79 18.52 -3.23 18.87
C GLY A 79 17.81 -1.97 19.36
N ALA A 80 17.40 -1.96 20.63
CA ALA A 80 16.65 -0.86 21.22
C ALA A 80 16.88 -0.71 22.71
N GLN A 81 16.66 0.51 23.25
CA GLN A 81 16.73 0.77 24.69
C GLN A 81 15.35 0.61 25.33
N LEU A 82 15.20 -0.37 26.22
CA LEU A 82 13.99 -0.59 27.03
C LEU A 82 14.24 -0.23 28.49
N GLY A 83 13.86 0.96 28.91
CA GLY A 83 14.23 1.49 30.22
C GLY A 83 15.75 1.60 30.37
N GLU A 84 16.35 0.94 31.33
CA GLU A 84 17.81 0.90 31.54
C GLU A 84 18.49 -0.25 30.77
N ILE A 85 17.72 -1.13 30.12
CA ILE A 85 18.25 -2.33 29.48
C ILE A 85 18.43 -2.06 27.99
N GLN A 86 19.66 -2.25 27.48
CA GLN A 86 19.92 -2.30 26.05
C GLN A 86 19.59 -3.71 25.55
N LEU A 87 18.65 -3.81 24.63
CA LEU A 87 18.29 -5.06 23.97
C LEU A 87 18.96 -5.14 22.61
N ASP A 88 19.44 -6.33 22.25
CA ASP A 88 19.82 -6.69 20.90
C ASP A 88 18.66 -7.33 20.12
N GLU A 89 18.91 -7.69 18.86
CA GLU A 89 17.92 -8.27 17.95
C GLU A 89 17.32 -9.59 18.49
N GLU A 90 18.18 -10.49 19.01
CA GLU A 90 17.77 -11.79 19.55
C GLU A 90 16.90 -11.61 20.79
N GLN A 91 17.31 -10.74 21.71
CA GLN A 91 16.56 -10.46 22.93
C GLN A 91 15.20 -9.81 22.65
N ILE A 92 15.08 -8.96 21.60
CA ILE A 92 13.80 -8.41 21.17
C ILE A 92 12.92 -9.51 20.60
N ALA A 93 13.47 -10.36 19.74
CA ALA A 93 12.75 -11.48 19.14
C ALA A 93 12.25 -12.49 20.18
N ASP A 94 13.09 -12.89 21.13
CA ASP A 94 12.74 -13.81 22.20
C ASP A 94 11.63 -13.26 23.08
N ARG A 95 11.73 -11.99 23.50
CA ARG A 95 10.68 -11.35 24.32
C ARG A 95 9.33 -11.26 23.61
N LEU A 96 9.33 -11.03 22.29
CA LEU A 96 8.12 -11.06 21.50
C LEU A 96 7.54 -12.47 21.39
N ALA A 97 8.40 -13.48 21.22
CA ALA A 97 8.00 -14.88 21.16
C ALA A 97 7.39 -15.37 22.47
N ASP A 98 8.00 -15.02 23.61
CA ASP A 98 7.55 -15.39 24.95
C ASP A 98 6.10 -14.94 25.26
N ILE A 99 5.69 -13.81 24.71
CA ILE A 99 4.33 -13.25 24.88
C ILE A 99 3.42 -13.51 23.67
N GLY A 100 3.86 -14.30 22.69
CA GLY A 100 3.09 -14.58 21.47
C GLY A 100 2.82 -13.34 20.62
N ALA A 101 3.65 -12.31 20.73
CA ALA A 101 3.53 -11.09 19.94
C ALA A 101 4.37 -11.16 18.66
N ARG A 102 4.00 -10.35 17.67
CA ARG A 102 4.72 -10.25 16.41
C ARG A 102 4.85 -8.79 15.98
N LEU A 103 6.07 -8.32 15.77
CA LEU A 103 6.37 -7.12 15.01
C LEU A 103 6.54 -7.47 13.52
N SER A 104 6.11 -6.57 12.66
CA SER A 104 6.36 -6.61 11.22
C SER A 104 6.47 -5.20 10.68
N ASN A 105 7.27 -5.05 9.64
CA ASN A 105 7.51 -3.77 9.01
C ASN A 105 7.21 -3.82 7.51
N SER A 106 6.87 -2.68 6.93
CA SER A 106 6.76 -2.51 5.48
C SER A 106 7.11 -1.08 5.09
N VAL A 107 7.82 -0.94 3.99
CA VAL A 107 8.15 0.35 3.40
C VAL A 107 7.69 0.38 1.95
N ASP A 108 7.05 1.48 1.57
CA ASP A 108 6.71 1.76 0.19
C ASP A 108 7.32 3.11 -0.26
N HIS A 109 6.84 3.68 -1.34
CA HIS A 109 7.35 4.96 -1.79
C HIS A 109 6.98 6.12 -0.86
N ASP A 110 5.81 6.06 -0.22
CA ASP A 110 5.26 7.18 0.55
C ASP A 110 5.54 7.03 2.05
N ARG A 111 5.55 5.80 2.56
CA ARG A 111 5.55 5.56 4.01
C ARG A 111 6.44 4.41 4.45
N ALA A 112 6.83 4.48 5.71
CA ALA A 112 7.37 3.39 6.51
C ALA A 112 6.35 3.04 7.59
N SER A 113 6.06 1.75 7.76
CA SER A 113 5.02 1.23 8.65
C SER A 113 5.62 0.18 9.58
N LEU A 114 5.41 0.31 10.89
CA LEU A 114 5.68 -0.72 11.87
C LEU A 114 4.36 -1.22 12.45
N SER A 115 4.14 -2.53 12.43
CA SER A 115 2.91 -3.16 12.92
C SER A 115 3.21 -4.14 14.05
N LEU A 116 2.33 -4.19 15.04
CA LEU A 116 2.34 -5.12 16.14
C LEU A 116 1.04 -5.90 16.17
N ARG A 117 1.13 -7.20 16.32
CA ARG A 117 0.00 -8.07 16.70
C ARG A 117 0.31 -8.76 18.02
N THR A 118 -0.63 -8.74 18.96
CA THR A 118 -0.50 -9.36 20.28
C THR A 118 -1.86 -9.78 20.83
N LEU A 119 -1.86 -10.50 21.95
CA LEU A 119 -3.07 -10.72 22.73
C LEU A 119 -3.54 -9.43 23.39
N SER A 120 -4.85 -9.29 23.60
CA SER A 120 -5.42 -8.10 24.27
C SER A 120 -5.36 -8.18 25.80
N SER A 121 -4.98 -9.33 26.37
CA SER A 121 -4.77 -9.49 27.82
C SER A 121 -3.70 -8.53 28.33
N PRO A 122 -3.89 -7.88 29.49
CA PRO A 122 -3.02 -6.81 29.96
C PRO A 122 -1.53 -7.16 30.01
N PRO A 123 -1.08 -8.32 30.55
CA PRO A 123 0.36 -8.60 30.65
C PRO A 123 1.05 -8.67 29.30
N GLU A 124 0.49 -9.39 28.33
CA GLU A 124 1.05 -9.56 26.99
C GLU A 124 0.97 -8.24 26.20
N ARG A 125 -0.16 -7.55 26.28
CA ARG A 125 -0.39 -6.27 25.64
C ARG A 125 0.61 -5.21 26.11
N GLU A 126 0.76 -5.04 27.42
CA GLU A 126 1.65 -4.03 28.01
C GLU A 126 3.12 -4.31 27.66
N ALA A 127 3.54 -5.58 27.74
CA ALA A 127 4.90 -5.98 27.35
C ALA A 127 5.15 -5.75 25.86
N ALA A 128 4.19 -6.11 24.98
CA ALA A 128 4.31 -5.92 23.53
C ALA A 128 4.36 -4.43 23.13
N ILE A 129 3.51 -3.60 23.75
CA ILE A 129 3.51 -2.15 23.51
C ILE A 129 4.82 -1.52 24.01
N ALA A 130 5.36 -1.95 25.16
CA ALA A 130 6.65 -1.47 25.67
C ALA A 130 7.81 -1.80 24.71
N LEU A 131 7.82 -3.01 24.12
CA LEU A 131 8.81 -3.40 23.10
C LEU A 131 8.66 -2.57 21.82
N MET A 132 7.44 -2.45 21.28
CA MET A 132 7.19 -1.61 20.09
C MET A 132 7.61 -0.16 20.35
N ARG A 133 7.30 0.40 21.50
CA ARG A 133 7.74 1.74 21.90
C ARG A 133 9.27 1.84 21.90
N ALA A 134 9.98 0.90 22.54
CA ALA A 134 11.44 0.92 22.59
C ALA A 134 12.05 0.92 21.19
N VAL A 135 11.57 0.07 20.29
CA VAL A 135 11.99 -0.02 18.90
C VAL A 135 11.72 1.29 18.14
N LEU A 136 10.59 1.95 18.37
CA LEU A 136 10.23 3.20 17.71
C LEU A 136 10.99 4.41 18.23
N THR A 137 11.19 4.50 19.57
CA THR A 137 11.64 5.74 20.21
C THR A 137 13.13 5.75 20.56
N ALA A 138 13.77 4.58 20.64
CA ALA A 138 15.17 4.43 21.06
C ALA A 138 15.92 3.31 20.30
N PRO A 139 15.83 3.27 18.95
CA PRO A 139 16.59 2.28 18.17
C PRO A 139 18.09 2.57 18.25
N SER A 140 18.91 1.53 18.38
CA SER A 140 20.36 1.67 18.51
C SER A 140 21.12 1.61 17.19
N PHE A 141 20.53 1.03 16.14
CA PHE A 141 21.15 0.80 14.83
C PHE A 141 22.59 0.25 14.91
N PRO A 142 22.78 -1.00 15.38
CA PRO A 142 24.13 -1.56 15.57
C PRO A 142 24.88 -1.65 14.22
N GLU A 143 26.15 -1.24 14.19
CA GLU A 143 27.00 -1.29 12.97
C GLU A 143 27.10 -2.70 12.38
N ALA A 144 27.18 -3.73 13.22
CA ALA A 144 27.23 -5.11 12.76
C ALA A 144 25.93 -5.52 12.03
N ALA A 145 24.76 -5.10 12.53
CA ALA A 145 23.49 -5.33 11.88
C ALA A 145 23.38 -4.56 10.56
N LEU A 146 23.81 -3.30 10.53
CA LEU A 146 23.85 -2.51 9.29
C LEU A 146 24.75 -3.15 8.23
N THR A 147 25.93 -3.61 8.63
CA THR A 147 26.86 -4.28 7.71
C THR A 147 26.26 -5.55 7.11
N ARG A 148 25.62 -6.37 7.94
CA ARG A 148 24.92 -7.60 7.52
C ARG A 148 23.76 -7.28 6.55
N GLU A 149 22.90 -6.31 6.89
CA GLU A 149 21.75 -5.94 6.09
C GLU A 149 22.15 -5.30 4.75
N LYS A 150 23.20 -4.47 4.73
CA LYS A 150 23.77 -3.95 3.48
C LYS A 150 24.24 -5.08 2.58
N ALA A 151 24.99 -6.05 3.11
CA ALA A 151 25.45 -7.19 2.32
C ALA A 151 24.28 -8.00 1.74
N ARG A 152 23.20 -8.22 2.52
CA ARG A 152 21.99 -8.90 2.08
C ARG A 152 21.27 -8.12 0.98
N HIS A 153 21.11 -6.81 1.14
CA HIS A 153 20.49 -5.95 0.12
C HIS A 153 21.30 -5.90 -1.18
N ILE A 154 22.64 -5.82 -1.09
CA ILE A 154 23.53 -5.83 -2.25
C ILE A 154 23.37 -7.15 -3.01
N ALA A 155 23.40 -8.28 -2.31
CA ALA A 155 23.21 -9.58 -2.94
C ALA A 155 21.83 -9.69 -3.63
N ALA A 156 20.76 -9.21 -2.99
CA ALA A 156 19.43 -9.19 -3.58
C ALA A 156 19.35 -8.28 -4.83
N ILE A 157 20.02 -7.13 -4.82
CA ILE A 157 20.10 -6.23 -5.99
C ILE A 157 20.83 -6.94 -7.15
N GLN A 158 21.96 -7.58 -6.88
CA GLN A 158 22.74 -8.30 -7.89
C GLN A 158 21.96 -9.47 -8.49
N GLU A 159 21.22 -10.21 -7.67
CA GLU A 159 20.32 -11.27 -8.15
C GLU A 159 19.19 -10.69 -9.01
N ALA A 160 18.51 -9.64 -8.55
CA ALA A 160 17.45 -8.99 -9.28
C ALA A 160 17.88 -8.46 -10.66
N GLU A 161 19.16 -8.05 -10.81
CA GLU A 161 19.74 -7.60 -12.08
C GLU A 161 19.94 -8.75 -13.10
N THR A 162 19.79 -10.01 -12.69
CA THR A 162 19.79 -11.18 -13.58
C THR A 162 18.39 -11.62 -13.99
N GLN A 163 17.34 -11.13 -13.32
CA GLN A 163 15.96 -11.54 -13.53
C GLN A 163 15.24 -10.61 -14.50
N PRO A 164 14.69 -11.13 -15.63
CA PRO A 164 14.10 -10.28 -16.66
C PRO A 164 12.89 -9.48 -16.18
N ASP A 165 12.10 -10.02 -15.25
CA ASP A 165 10.97 -9.33 -14.63
C ASP A 165 11.43 -8.13 -13.79
N SER A 166 12.43 -8.33 -12.93
CA SER A 166 13.03 -7.28 -12.10
C SER A 166 13.66 -6.16 -12.93
N ILE A 167 14.38 -6.55 -14.00
CA ILE A 167 14.96 -5.59 -14.94
C ILE A 167 13.85 -4.77 -15.61
N ALA A 168 12.76 -5.42 -16.06
CA ALA A 168 11.64 -4.76 -16.71
C ALA A 168 10.95 -3.78 -15.77
N SER A 169 10.61 -4.20 -14.54
CA SER A 169 9.96 -3.36 -13.53
C SER A 169 10.84 -2.16 -13.13
N LYS A 170 12.13 -2.39 -12.87
CA LYS A 170 13.10 -1.32 -12.53
C LYS A 170 13.20 -0.30 -13.67
N ARG A 171 13.36 -0.76 -14.92
CA ARG A 171 13.47 0.11 -16.08
C ARG A 171 12.18 0.86 -16.37
N PHE A 172 11.04 0.21 -16.19
CA PHE A 172 9.72 0.83 -16.33
C PHE A 172 9.52 1.97 -15.32
N ALA A 173 9.77 1.72 -14.02
CA ALA A 173 9.67 2.77 -13.00
C ALA A 173 10.56 3.98 -13.33
N GLN A 174 11.81 3.75 -13.73
CA GLN A 174 12.74 4.82 -14.15
C GLN A 174 12.21 5.62 -15.35
N ALA A 175 11.60 4.94 -16.32
CA ALA A 175 11.16 5.55 -17.56
C ALA A 175 9.84 6.35 -17.40
N ILE A 176 8.93 5.89 -16.55
CA ILE A 176 7.67 6.62 -16.30
C ILE A 176 7.83 7.77 -15.29
N TYR A 177 8.90 7.77 -14.46
CA TYR A 177 9.19 8.81 -13.46
C TYR A 177 10.57 9.45 -13.68
N PRO A 178 10.84 10.09 -14.83
CA PRO A 178 12.15 10.66 -15.12
C PRO A 178 12.49 11.78 -14.11
N GLY A 179 13.62 11.60 -13.40
CA GLY A 179 14.11 12.58 -12.42
C GLY A 179 13.28 12.69 -11.12
N HIS A 180 12.29 11.83 -10.93
CA HIS A 180 11.43 11.83 -9.74
C HIS A 180 11.79 10.67 -8.78
N PRO A 181 11.70 10.85 -7.44
CA PRO A 181 12.01 9.80 -6.47
C PRO A 181 11.26 8.48 -6.69
N TYR A 182 10.03 8.50 -7.23
CA TYR A 182 9.28 7.28 -7.55
C TYR A 182 9.92 6.40 -8.63
N GLY A 183 10.83 6.97 -9.45
CA GLY A 183 11.61 6.24 -10.44
C GLY A 183 12.99 5.80 -9.95
N VAL A 184 13.39 6.22 -8.73
CA VAL A 184 14.69 5.88 -8.17
C VAL A 184 14.63 4.51 -7.51
N ASN A 185 15.54 3.61 -7.90
CA ASN A 185 15.70 2.29 -7.32
C ASN A 185 17.05 2.21 -6.61
N ALA A 186 17.12 1.40 -5.53
CA ALA A 186 18.38 1.11 -4.87
C ALA A 186 19.36 0.44 -5.84
N SER A 187 20.63 0.77 -5.70
CA SER A 187 21.76 0.20 -6.42
C SER A 187 22.83 -0.23 -5.42
N VAL A 188 23.76 -1.08 -5.84
CA VAL A 188 24.92 -1.44 -5.02
C VAL A 188 25.60 -0.18 -4.50
N ALA A 189 25.91 0.77 -5.39
CA ALA A 189 26.61 2.01 -5.02
C ALA A 189 25.81 2.89 -4.05
N SER A 190 24.47 2.98 -4.15
CA SER A 190 23.67 3.75 -3.22
C SER A 190 23.61 3.10 -1.84
N VAL A 191 23.49 1.76 -1.78
CA VAL A 191 23.46 1.01 -0.51
C VAL A 191 24.82 1.06 0.19
N GLU A 192 25.94 0.94 -0.55
CA GLU A 192 27.28 1.06 0.02
C GLU A 192 27.55 2.40 0.71
N ARG A 193 26.98 3.49 0.19
CA ARG A 193 27.14 4.85 0.76
C ARG A 193 26.37 5.09 2.05
N ILE A 194 25.37 4.26 2.36
CA ILE A 194 24.54 4.45 3.56
C ILE A 194 25.37 4.15 4.80
N THR A 195 25.37 5.10 5.74
CA THR A 195 26.05 5.01 7.01
C THR A 195 25.03 4.90 8.16
N ARG A 196 25.51 4.52 9.36
CA ARG A 196 24.67 4.55 10.56
C ARG A 196 24.14 5.94 10.88
N ASP A 197 24.93 6.98 10.66
CA ASP A 197 24.50 8.37 10.85
C ASP A 197 23.37 8.77 9.89
N ASP A 198 23.32 8.22 8.70
CA ASP A 198 22.22 8.42 7.77
C ASP A 198 20.92 7.78 8.29
N LEU A 199 21.00 6.56 8.85
CA LEU A 199 19.83 5.91 9.49
C LEU A 199 19.30 6.77 10.64
N LEU A 200 20.19 7.22 11.53
CA LEU A 200 19.84 8.08 12.65
C LEU A 200 19.24 9.41 12.20
N SER A 201 19.80 10.01 11.15
CA SER A 201 19.30 11.28 10.61
C SER A 201 17.92 11.08 9.98
N HIS A 202 17.74 10.05 9.15
CA HIS A 202 16.46 9.73 8.53
C HIS A 202 15.39 9.41 9.57
N TRP A 203 15.72 8.62 10.60
CA TRP A 203 14.83 8.34 11.71
C TRP A 203 14.41 9.62 12.47
N ARG A 204 15.37 10.47 12.84
CA ARG A 204 15.07 11.72 13.56
C ARG A 204 14.21 12.69 12.74
N GLU A 205 14.41 12.72 11.43
CA GLU A 205 13.70 13.65 10.55
C GLU A 205 12.29 13.18 10.24
N HIS A 206 12.08 11.88 10.00
CA HIS A 206 10.85 11.36 9.44
C HIS A 206 9.96 10.57 10.40
N TYR A 207 10.47 10.10 11.55
CA TYR A 207 9.68 9.31 12.51
C TYR A 207 9.12 10.16 13.65
N GLY A 208 8.75 11.40 13.35
CA GLY A 208 8.19 12.33 14.33
C GLY A 208 6.72 12.08 14.64
N ALA A 209 6.29 12.44 15.86
CA ALA A 209 4.94 12.20 16.35
C ALA A 209 3.85 12.93 15.55
N ARG A 210 4.05 14.20 15.16
CA ARG A 210 3.05 15.00 14.44
C ARG A 210 2.69 14.46 13.07
N GLY A 211 3.64 13.83 12.39
CA GLY A 211 3.43 13.16 11.09
C GLY A 211 2.88 11.75 11.21
N ALA A 212 2.91 11.16 12.40
CA ALA A 212 2.53 9.77 12.61
C ALA A 212 1.02 9.55 12.49
N VAL A 213 0.68 8.40 11.93
CA VAL A 213 -0.68 7.86 11.92
C VAL A 213 -0.67 6.56 12.69
N ILE A 214 -1.52 6.45 13.71
CA ILE A 214 -1.67 5.27 14.53
C ILE A 214 -3.00 4.63 14.21
N SER A 215 -2.96 3.40 13.73
CA SER A 215 -4.13 2.57 13.47
C SER A 215 -4.21 1.47 14.52
N ILE A 216 -5.35 1.34 15.18
CA ILE A 216 -5.58 0.37 16.26
C ILE A 216 -6.89 -0.36 16.00
N ILE A 217 -6.86 -1.68 16.09
CA ILE A 217 -8.07 -2.52 16.08
C ILE A 217 -7.89 -3.68 17.04
N GLY A 218 -8.92 -4.00 17.82
CA GLY A 218 -8.87 -5.16 18.70
C GLY A 218 -9.85 -5.12 19.87
N ALA A 219 -9.68 -6.09 20.76
CA ALA A 219 -10.48 -6.24 21.98
C ALA A 219 -9.95 -5.35 23.11
N VAL A 220 -9.93 -4.04 22.84
CA VAL A 220 -9.55 -3.00 23.80
C VAL A 220 -10.59 -1.88 23.81
N THR A 221 -10.69 -1.17 24.92
CA THR A 221 -11.55 0.01 25.06
C THR A 221 -10.93 1.24 24.41
N ARG A 222 -11.73 2.27 24.20
CA ARG A 222 -11.26 3.57 23.72
C ARG A 222 -10.17 4.16 24.64
N ALA A 223 -10.34 4.09 25.95
CA ALA A 223 -9.38 4.61 26.91
C ALA A 223 -8.03 3.86 26.85
N GLU A 224 -8.06 2.53 26.67
CA GLU A 224 -6.85 1.73 26.44
C GLU A 224 -6.18 2.09 25.11
N ALA A 225 -6.93 2.31 24.04
CA ALA A 225 -6.39 2.75 22.75
C ALA A 225 -5.74 4.14 22.84
N GLU A 226 -6.30 5.06 23.63
CA GLU A 226 -5.71 6.37 23.92
C GLU A 226 -4.39 6.24 24.68
N SER A 227 -4.35 5.37 25.70
CA SER A 227 -3.11 5.07 26.44
C SER A 227 -2.04 4.47 25.55
N ILE A 228 -2.39 3.51 24.69
CA ILE A 228 -1.47 2.88 23.72
C ILE A 228 -0.90 3.94 22.78
N ALA A 229 -1.75 4.77 22.18
CA ALA A 229 -1.31 5.82 21.26
C ALA A 229 -0.35 6.81 21.92
N THR A 230 -0.64 7.21 23.17
CA THR A 230 0.22 8.08 23.96
C THR A 230 1.58 7.42 24.21
N GLN A 231 1.59 6.19 24.72
CA GLN A 231 2.84 5.45 25.00
C GLN A 231 3.74 5.29 23.77
N LEU A 232 3.17 5.07 22.58
CA LEU A 232 3.92 4.88 21.34
C LEU A 232 4.49 6.18 20.77
N THR A 233 3.97 7.35 21.20
CA THR A 233 4.32 8.62 20.55
C THR A 233 4.99 9.65 21.45
N ASP A 234 4.93 9.51 22.78
CA ASP A 234 5.46 10.51 23.74
C ASP A 234 6.95 10.83 23.57
N ASN A 235 7.75 9.84 23.18
CA ASN A 235 9.20 9.98 23.04
C ASN A 235 9.69 9.80 21.60
N LEU A 236 8.81 9.93 20.62
CA LEU A 236 9.23 9.95 19.22
C LEU A 236 10.07 11.22 18.95
N PRO A 237 10.96 11.16 17.95
CA PRO A 237 11.77 12.33 17.60
C PRO A 237 10.91 13.57 17.35
N GLN A 238 11.41 14.71 17.80
CA GLN A 238 10.87 16.00 17.36
C GLN A 238 11.60 16.37 16.07
N SER A 239 10.91 16.31 14.93
CA SER A 239 11.52 16.72 13.68
C SER A 239 11.88 18.20 13.70
N ALA A 240 12.90 18.59 12.93
CA ALA A 240 13.25 20.00 12.78
C ALA A 240 12.09 20.84 12.20
N ALA A 241 11.23 20.23 11.39
CA ALA A 241 10.01 20.84 10.87
C ALA A 241 8.98 21.06 11.98
N ASP A 242 8.81 20.11 12.91
CA ASP A 242 7.93 20.25 14.07
C ASP A 242 8.41 21.29 15.06
N ALA A 243 9.70 21.28 15.36
CA ALA A 243 10.31 22.24 16.30
C ALA A 243 10.28 23.69 15.77
N ALA A 244 10.41 23.87 14.45
CA ALA A 244 10.42 25.19 13.82
C ALA A 244 9.03 25.66 13.35
N GLN A 245 7.97 24.85 13.53
CA GLN A 245 6.62 25.11 12.96
C GLN A 245 6.66 25.45 11.46
N ARG A 246 7.67 24.94 10.75
CA ARG A 246 7.82 25.17 9.31
C ARG A 246 6.86 24.28 8.53
N PRO A 247 6.25 24.79 7.45
CA PRO A 247 5.55 23.91 6.52
C PRO A 247 6.54 22.88 5.97
N ALA A 248 6.08 21.64 5.83
CA ALA A 248 6.86 20.59 5.17
C ALA A 248 7.34 21.09 3.80
N ALA A 249 8.56 20.71 3.41
CA ALA A 249 9.07 21.04 2.08
C ALA A 249 8.06 20.57 1.01
N PRO A 250 7.83 21.35 -0.06
CA PRO A 250 6.90 20.94 -1.10
C PRO A 250 7.38 19.62 -1.72
N LEU A 251 6.45 18.68 -1.89
CA LEU A 251 6.74 17.43 -2.55
C LEU A 251 7.14 17.68 -4.02
N PRO A 252 8.06 16.87 -4.59
CA PRO A 252 8.48 17.00 -5.97
C PRO A 252 7.28 16.77 -6.91
N SER A 253 7.19 17.53 -8.00
CA SER A 253 6.15 17.33 -9.00
C SER A 253 6.49 16.15 -9.91
N VAL A 254 5.47 15.34 -10.25
CA VAL A 254 5.61 14.28 -11.25
C VAL A 254 5.49 14.88 -12.65
N THR A 255 6.55 14.73 -13.44
CA THR A 255 6.54 15.09 -14.87
C THR A 255 6.10 13.88 -15.69
N LEU A 256 5.12 14.06 -16.57
CA LEU A 256 4.69 12.99 -17.47
C LEU A 256 5.80 12.70 -18.51
N PRO A 257 6.10 11.41 -18.75
CA PRO A 257 7.08 11.03 -19.76
C PRO A 257 6.56 11.30 -21.17
N GLN A 258 7.44 11.36 -22.17
CA GLN A 258 7.04 11.23 -23.56
C GLN A 258 6.85 9.76 -23.93
N ARG A 259 5.94 9.50 -24.85
CA ARG A 259 5.71 8.14 -25.39
C ARG A 259 7.01 7.56 -25.92
N GLN A 260 7.36 6.37 -25.46
CA GLN A 260 8.55 5.66 -25.91
C GLN A 260 8.41 4.15 -25.75
N VAL A 261 9.19 3.42 -26.56
CA VAL A 261 9.33 1.97 -26.46
C VAL A 261 10.80 1.65 -26.19
N ILE A 262 11.06 1.02 -25.05
CA ILE A 262 12.38 0.62 -24.60
C ILE A 262 12.51 -0.88 -24.74
N ARG A 263 13.47 -1.34 -25.53
CA ARG A 263 13.78 -2.75 -25.73
C ARG A 263 15.12 -3.06 -25.07
N LEU A 264 15.14 -4.08 -24.23
CA LEU A 264 16.34 -4.54 -23.54
C LEU A 264 16.60 -5.99 -23.94
N PRO A 265 17.82 -6.30 -24.43
CA PRO A 265 18.21 -7.66 -24.72
C PRO A 265 18.31 -8.47 -23.43
N HIS A 266 17.89 -9.73 -23.46
CA HIS A 266 18.05 -10.68 -22.38
C HIS A 266 17.95 -12.11 -22.93
N PRO A 267 18.69 -13.11 -22.39
CA PRO A 267 18.67 -14.48 -22.92
C PRO A 267 17.39 -15.27 -22.60
N ALA A 268 16.48 -14.73 -21.79
CA ALA A 268 15.22 -15.40 -21.47
C ALA A 268 14.39 -15.73 -22.72
N THR A 269 13.66 -16.83 -22.66
CA THR A 269 12.79 -17.30 -23.76
C THR A 269 11.43 -16.60 -23.78
N GLN A 270 11.11 -15.87 -22.74
CA GLN A 270 9.88 -15.08 -22.60
C GLN A 270 10.21 -13.62 -22.43
N SER A 271 9.43 -12.77 -23.09
CA SER A 271 9.49 -11.32 -22.92
C SER A 271 8.66 -10.87 -21.74
N HIS A 272 9.22 -10.00 -20.91
CA HIS A 272 8.51 -9.31 -19.82
C HIS A 272 8.21 -7.89 -20.30
N ILE A 273 6.93 -7.52 -20.23
CA ILE A 273 6.43 -6.30 -20.86
C ILE A 273 5.62 -5.50 -19.83
N HIS A 274 5.96 -4.22 -19.71
CA HIS A 274 5.22 -3.23 -18.94
C HIS A 274 4.82 -2.07 -19.84
N ILE A 275 3.56 -1.66 -19.79
CA ILE A 275 3.02 -0.52 -20.53
C ILE A 275 2.29 0.38 -19.55
N GLY A 276 2.61 1.68 -19.49
CA GLY A 276 1.91 2.57 -18.58
C GLY A 276 2.56 3.95 -18.44
N MET A 277 2.05 4.70 -17.46
CA MET A 277 2.45 6.08 -17.17
C MET A 277 2.02 6.47 -15.75
N PRO A 278 2.54 7.57 -15.18
CA PRO A 278 1.95 8.17 -13.98
C PRO A 278 0.51 8.60 -14.25
N ALA A 279 -0.43 8.30 -13.35
CA ALA A 279 -1.84 8.50 -13.61
C ALA A 279 -2.58 9.19 -12.44
N VAL A 280 -2.76 8.54 -11.31
CA VAL A 280 -3.72 8.95 -10.30
C VAL A 280 -3.10 9.03 -8.90
N ARG A 281 -3.42 10.08 -8.15
CA ARG A 281 -3.07 10.20 -6.73
C ARG A 281 -4.14 9.58 -5.83
N ARG A 282 -3.77 9.27 -4.60
CA ARG A 282 -4.73 8.83 -3.60
C ARG A 282 -5.68 9.99 -3.22
N GLY A 283 -6.97 9.70 -3.08
CA GLY A 283 -8.00 10.70 -2.81
C GLY A 283 -8.52 11.45 -4.05
N ASP A 284 -8.04 11.09 -5.24
CA ASP A 284 -8.57 11.64 -6.49
C ASP A 284 -10.06 11.31 -6.67
N PRO A 285 -10.91 12.27 -7.07
CA PRO A 285 -12.33 12.03 -7.30
C PRO A 285 -12.62 10.97 -8.37
N ASP A 286 -11.72 10.80 -9.35
CA ASP A 286 -11.84 9.82 -10.41
C ASP A 286 -11.45 8.39 -9.99
N TYR A 287 -10.99 8.19 -8.75
CA TYR A 287 -10.54 6.88 -8.27
C TYR A 287 -11.58 5.77 -8.48
N PHE A 288 -12.85 6.00 -8.15
CA PHE A 288 -13.90 4.98 -8.28
C PHE A 288 -14.24 4.66 -9.73
N PRO A 289 -14.46 5.63 -10.64
CA PRO A 289 -14.55 5.38 -12.08
C PRO A 289 -13.34 4.61 -12.63
N LEU A 290 -12.11 4.97 -12.24
CA LEU A 290 -10.90 4.26 -12.65
C LEU A 290 -10.85 2.83 -12.10
N LEU A 291 -11.22 2.61 -10.84
CA LEU A 291 -11.26 1.29 -10.21
C LEU A 291 -12.23 0.35 -10.94
N VAL A 292 -13.47 0.82 -11.19
CA VAL A 292 -14.50 0.03 -11.90
C VAL A 292 -14.10 -0.22 -13.35
N GLY A 293 -13.60 0.80 -14.04
CA GLY A 293 -13.13 0.68 -15.42
C GLY A 293 -11.93 -0.26 -15.55
N ASN A 294 -10.99 -0.17 -14.64
CA ASN A 294 -9.85 -1.09 -14.61
C ASN A 294 -10.25 -2.54 -14.35
N TYR A 295 -11.25 -2.78 -13.51
CA TYR A 295 -11.81 -4.13 -13.34
C TYR A 295 -12.24 -4.74 -14.67
N VAL A 296 -12.90 -3.96 -15.53
CA VAL A 296 -13.31 -4.39 -16.86
C VAL A 296 -12.12 -4.55 -17.80
N LEU A 297 -11.14 -3.62 -17.77
CA LEU A 297 -10.00 -3.65 -18.69
C LEU A 297 -9.06 -4.83 -18.40
N GLY A 298 -8.49 -4.93 -17.20
CA GLY A 298 -7.47 -5.93 -16.87
C GLY A 298 -7.41 -6.35 -15.40
N GLY A 299 -8.14 -5.66 -14.50
CA GLY A 299 -8.11 -5.92 -13.07
C GLY A 299 -9.08 -7.01 -12.58
N GLY A 300 -10.05 -7.42 -13.41
CA GLY A 300 -11.07 -8.42 -13.07
C GLY A 300 -10.66 -9.88 -13.29
N GLY A 301 -9.37 -10.15 -13.50
CA GLY A 301 -8.88 -11.49 -13.78
C GLY A 301 -9.49 -12.05 -15.08
N PHE A 302 -9.95 -13.31 -15.07
CA PHE A 302 -10.46 -14.01 -16.26
C PHE A 302 -11.65 -13.33 -16.96
N VAL A 303 -12.40 -12.48 -16.28
CA VAL A 303 -13.55 -11.78 -16.88
C VAL A 303 -13.16 -10.46 -17.55
N SER A 304 -11.92 -10.01 -17.38
CA SER A 304 -11.42 -8.77 -17.97
C SER A 304 -11.14 -8.89 -19.47
N ARG A 305 -11.25 -7.76 -20.21
CA ARG A 305 -11.00 -7.74 -21.65
C ARG A 305 -9.60 -8.21 -22.02
N LEU A 306 -8.58 -7.77 -21.29
CA LEU A 306 -7.20 -8.19 -21.55
C LEU A 306 -7.03 -9.71 -21.42
N MET A 307 -7.54 -10.30 -20.34
CA MET A 307 -7.45 -11.75 -20.17
C MET A 307 -8.20 -12.52 -21.24
N GLN A 308 -9.42 -12.11 -21.58
CA GLN A 308 -10.22 -12.77 -22.61
C GLN A 308 -9.58 -12.69 -24.00
N GLU A 309 -9.06 -11.52 -24.39
CA GLU A 309 -8.53 -11.30 -25.74
C GLU A 309 -7.09 -11.81 -25.89
N VAL A 310 -6.21 -11.54 -24.91
CA VAL A 310 -4.78 -11.87 -25.00
C VAL A 310 -4.52 -13.32 -24.63
N ARG A 311 -5.15 -13.81 -23.55
CA ARG A 311 -4.95 -15.16 -23.06
C ARG A 311 -5.90 -16.16 -23.69
N GLU A 312 -7.24 -16.01 -23.46
CA GLU A 312 -8.21 -17.05 -23.78
C GLU A 312 -8.36 -17.25 -25.29
N LYS A 313 -8.47 -16.14 -26.06
CA LYS A 313 -8.69 -16.25 -27.50
C LYS A 313 -7.43 -16.43 -28.33
N ARG A 314 -6.29 -15.88 -27.92
CA ARG A 314 -5.06 -15.88 -28.72
C ARG A 314 -3.90 -16.66 -28.12
N GLY A 315 -3.96 -17.00 -26.83
CA GLY A 315 -2.90 -17.77 -26.15
C GLY A 315 -1.55 -17.04 -26.11
N TYR A 316 -1.55 -15.70 -26.20
CA TYR A 316 -0.30 -14.94 -26.22
C TYR A 316 0.38 -14.89 -24.85
N ALA A 317 -0.37 -14.88 -23.75
CA ALA A 317 0.17 -14.80 -22.40
C ALA A 317 -0.53 -15.78 -21.46
N TYR A 318 0.18 -16.26 -20.44
CA TYR A 318 -0.45 -17.00 -19.33
C TYR A 318 -1.27 -16.07 -18.43
N GLY A 319 -0.81 -14.83 -18.26
CA GLY A 319 -1.50 -13.80 -17.52
C GLY A 319 -1.20 -12.44 -18.12
N VAL A 320 -2.21 -11.59 -18.14
CA VAL A 320 -2.14 -10.18 -18.46
C VAL A 320 -3.06 -9.42 -17.51
N HIS A 321 -2.58 -8.32 -16.97
CA HIS A 321 -3.33 -7.54 -15.99
C HIS A 321 -3.12 -6.05 -16.20
N SER A 322 -4.03 -5.25 -15.65
CA SER A 322 -3.84 -3.82 -15.50
C SER A 322 -4.23 -3.37 -14.09
N TYR A 323 -3.60 -2.32 -13.60
CA TYR A 323 -3.94 -1.70 -12.33
C TYR A 323 -3.60 -0.21 -12.30
N PHE A 324 -4.25 0.50 -11.38
CA PHE A 324 -3.83 1.80 -10.89
C PHE A 324 -3.28 1.63 -9.49
N ALA A 325 -2.12 2.22 -9.19
CA ALA A 325 -1.52 2.22 -7.86
C ALA A 325 -1.43 3.65 -7.31
N PRO A 326 -2.53 4.23 -6.81
CA PRO A 326 -2.55 5.61 -6.32
C PRO A 326 -1.61 5.80 -5.13
N ARG A 327 -0.84 6.90 -5.14
CA ARG A 327 0.13 7.30 -4.12
C ARG A 327 -0.15 8.73 -3.63
N LEU A 328 0.71 9.32 -2.81
CA LEU A 328 0.64 10.75 -2.43
C LEU A 328 0.68 11.67 -3.66
N LEU A 329 1.53 11.33 -4.61
CA LEU A 329 1.63 11.95 -5.92
C LEU A 329 1.06 11.00 -6.98
N PRO A 330 0.88 11.41 -8.25
CA PRO A 330 0.36 10.51 -9.27
C PRO A 330 1.12 9.19 -9.34
N GLY A 331 0.49 8.11 -8.88
CA GLY A 331 0.99 6.75 -8.97
C GLY A 331 0.69 6.14 -10.34
N PRO A 332 1.29 4.99 -10.72
CA PRO A 332 1.20 4.46 -12.07
C PRO A 332 -0.17 3.89 -12.42
N PHE A 333 -0.54 4.03 -13.69
CA PHE A 333 -1.33 3.07 -14.43
C PHE A 333 -0.35 2.11 -15.12
N GLU A 334 -0.60 0.82 -15.03
CA GLU A 334 0.29 -0.18 -15.60
C GLU A 334 -0.51 -1.35 -16.17
N ILE A 335 -0.08 -1.83 -17.35
CA ILE A 335 -0.43 -3.12 -17.93
C ILE A 335 0.82 -3.97 -17.94
N GLY A 336 0.75 -5.15 -17.33
CA GLY A 336 1.85 -6.12 -17.24
C GLY A 336 1.50 -7.44 -17.90
N LEU A 337 2.45 -8.04 -18.64
CA LEU A 337 2.31 -9.40 -19.17
C LEU A 337 3.66 -10.06 -19.41
N GLN A 338 3.63 -11.39 -19.46
CA GLN A 338 4.73 -12.23 -19.88
C GLN A 338 4.29 -13.08 -21.08
N THR A 339 5.09 -13.09 -22.15
CA THR A 339 4.75 -13.78 -23.41
C THR A 339 5.98 -14.40 -24.06
N LYS A 340 5.79 -15.33 -25.01
CA LYS A 340 6.89 -15.83 -25.85
C LYS A 340 7.51 -14.67 -26.66
N ARG A 341 8.84 -14.63 -26.81
CA ARG A 341 9.55 -13.57 -27.55
C ARG A 341 8.93 -13.33 -28.92
N ALA A 342 8.76 -14.36 -29.72
CA ALA A 342 8.19 -14.27 -31.08
C ALA A 342 6.74 -13.73 -31.13
N GLN A 343 6.04 -13.67 -30.00
CA GLN A 343 4.67 -13.16 -29.91
C GLN A 343 4.58 -11.77 -29.28
N SER A 344 5.68 -11.23 -28.78
CA SER A 344 5.71 -9.98 -28.01
C SER A 344 5.13 -8.80 -28.83
N GLY A 345 5.54 -8.64 -30.09
CA GLY A 345 5.05 -7.58 -30.96
C GLY A 345 3.54 -7.68 -31.24
N ALA A 346 3.03 -8.90 -31.49
CA ALA A 346 1.60 -9.14 -31.71
C ALA A 346 0.78 -8.89 -30.43
N ALA A 347 1.28 -9.30 -29.28
CA ALA A 347 0.64 -9.08 -27.99
C ALA A 347 0.55 -7.58 -27.64
N ILE A 348 1.64 -6.83 -27.82
CA ILE A 348 1.66 -5.37 -27.59
C ILE A 348 0.66 -4.66 -28.49
N LYS A 349 0.68 -4.94 -29.79
CA LYS A 349 -0.26 -4.33 -30.75
C LYS A 349 -1.72 -4.61 -30.38
N LEU A 350 -2.01 -5.83 -29.93
CA LEU A 350 -3.36 -6.18 -29.47
C LEU A 350 -3.74 -5.38 -28.22
N ILE A 351 -2.84 -5.28 -27.23
CA ILE A 351 -3.07 -4.53 -25.99
C ILE A 351 -3.32 -3.04 -26.30
N GLU A 352 -2.49 -2.44 -27.16
CA GLU A 352 -2.68 -1.06 -27.60
C GLU A 352 -4.04 -0.87 -28.26
N THR A 353 -4.45 -1.78 -29.15
CA THR A 353 -5.78 -1.74 -29.77
C THR A 353 -6.91 -1.80 -28.75
N LEU A 354 -6.83 -2.73 -27.78
CA LEU A 354 -7.83 -2.91 -26.72
C LEU A 354 -7.90 -1.68 -25.80
N LEU A 355 -6.75 -1.09 -25.46
CA LEU A 355 -6.68 0.13 -24.67
C LEU A 355 -7.31 1.30 -25.42
N ASP A 356 -6.95 1.50 -26.70
CA ASP A 356 -7.51 2.56 -27.54
C ASP A 356 -9.04 2.41 -27.71
N GLU A 357 -9.54 1.20 -27.88
CA GLU A 357 -10.98 0.92 -27.92
C GLU A 357 -11.64 1.25 -26.59
N PHE A 358 -10.99 0.88 -25.47
CA PHE A 358 -11.51 1.17 -24.13
C PHE A 358 -11.54 2.69 -23.84
N LEU A 359 -10.51 3.42 -24.22
CA LEU A 359 -10.45 4.88 -24.09
C LEU A 359 -11.54 5.58 -24.91
N ARG A 360 -11.84 5.07 -26.12
CA ARG A 360 -12.89 5.65 -26.99
C ARG A 360 -14.30 5.32 -26.54
N SER A 361 -14.54 4.09 -26.11
CA SER A 361 -15.90 3.56 -25.93
C SER A 361 -16.29 3.38 -24.46
N GLY A 362 -15.32 3.21 -23.56
CA GLY A 362 -15.54 2.80 -22.17
C GLY A 362 -16.04 1.35 -22.05
N PRO A 363 -16.57 0.97 -20.89
CA PRO A 363 -17.20 -0.33 -20.67
C PRO A 363 -18.61 -0.35 -21.26
N THR A 364 -19.05 -1.53 -21.69
CA THR A 364 -20.47 -1.76 -21.98
C THR A 364 -21.29 -1.76 -20.67
N ALA A 365 -22.60 -1.55 -20.77
CA ALA A 365 -23.49 -1.60 -19.61
C ALA A 365 -23.43 -2.95 -18.88
N ARG A 366 -23.30 -4.05 -19.62
CA ARG A 366 -23.18 -5.41 -19.06
C ARG A 366 -21.87 -5.60 -18.27
N GLU A 367 -20.74 -5.18 -18.84
CA GLU A 367 -19.43 -5.24 -18.19
C GLU A 367 -19.39 -4.38 -16.92
N LEU A 368 -19.94 -3.16 -17.00
CA LEU A 368 -20.02 -2.25 -15.87
C LEU A 368 -20.82 -2.86 -14.71
N GLN A 369 -22.00 -3.41 -15.01
CA GLN A 369 -22.83 -4.04 -13.97
C GLN A 369 -22.16 -5.26 -13.36
N ALA A 370 -21.48 -6.10 -14.13
CA ALA A 370 -20.74 -7.24 -13.61
C ALA A 370 -19.57 -6.80 -12.72
N ALA A 371 -18.83 -5.77 -13.13
CA ALA A 371 -17.72 -5.20 -12.35
C ALA A 371 -18.21 -4.62 -11.01
N LYS A 372 -19.26 -3.80 -11.02
CA LYS A 372 -19.87 -3.23 -9.82
C LYS A 372 -20.28 -4.32 -8.84
N ARG A 373 -21.06 -5.30 -9.30
CA ARG A 373 -21.51 -6.41 -8.48
C ARG A 373 -20.34 -7.12 -7.81
N ASN A 374 -19.31 -7.49 -8.56
CA ASN A 374 -18.15 -8.19 -8.01
C ASN A 374 -17.38 -7.34 -6.99
N LEU A 375 -17.20 -6.04 -7.25
CA LEU A 375 -16.50 -5.14 -6.35
C LEU A 375 -17.28 -4.91 -5.05
N ILE A 376 -18.60 -4.83 -5.10
CA ILE A 376 -19.49 -4.65 -3.94
C ILE A 376 -19.58 -5.97 -3.15
N ASP A 377 -19.92 -7.08 -3.80
CA ASP A 377 -20.09 -8.38 -3.14
C ASP A 377 -18.76 -8.87 -2.52
N GLY A 378 -17.63 -8.55 -3.16
CA GLY A 378 -16.29 -8.84 -2.67
C GLY A 378 -15.84 -7.99 -1.48
N GLN A 379 -16.58 -6.96 -1.09
CA GLN A 379 -16.16 -6.07 0.02
C GLN A 379 -16.07 -6.82 1.36
N ALA A 380 -17.01 -7.71 1.64
CA ALA A 380 -17.01 -8.49 2.88
C ALA A 380 -15.71 -9.28 3.06
N LEU A 381 -15.18 -9.87 1.98
CA LEU A 381 -13.92 -10.60 2.00
C LEU A 381 -12.68 -9.70 2.18
N ARG A 382 -12.82 -8.39 1.97
CA ARG A 382 -11.75 -7.41 2.20
C ARG A 382 -11.74 -6.87 3.63
N LEU A 383 -12.78 -7.16 4.41
CA LEU A 383 -12.96 -6.69 5.78
C LEU A 383 -13.16 -7.85 6.77
N ASP A 384 -12.79 -9.07 6.41
CA ASP A 384 -13.06 -10.30 7.16
C ASP A 384 -12.11 -10.55 8.34
N SER A 385 -11.11 -9.71 8.53
CA SER A 385 -10.13 -9.86 9.61
C SER A 385 -9.60 -8.52 10.12
N ASN A 386 -9.16 -8.49 11.38
CA ASN A 386 -8.54 -7.31 11.98
C ASN A 386 -7.37 -6.79 11.13
N ALA A 387 -6.51 -7.68 10.61
CA ALA A 387 -5.38 -7.28 9.78
C ALA A 387 -5.79 -6.53 8.51
N LYS A 388 -6.87 -6.97 7.83
CA LYS A 388 -7.39 -6.28 6.65
C LYS A 388 -8.01 -4.93 7.00
N ILE A 389 -8.78 -4.87 8.08
CA ILE A 389 -9.35 -3.61 8.58
C ILE A 389 -8.24 -2.65 9.00
N LEU A 390 -7.21 -3.12 9.71
CA LEU A 390 -6.03 -2.32 10.08
C LEU A 390 -5.37 -1.67 8.86
N GLY A 391 -5.20 -2.43 7.77
CA GLY A 391 -4.67 -1.89 6.52
C GLY A 391 -5.51 -0.76 5.93
N TYR A 392 -6.84 -0.85 6.05
CA TYR A 392 -7.73 0.26 5.65
C TYR A 392 -7.67 1.44 6.61
N LEU A 393 -7.55 1.23 7.92
CA LEU A 393 -7.36 2.32 8.89
C LEU A 393 -6.08 3.10 8.58
N SER A 394 -4.98 2.38 8.36
CA SER A 394 -3.70 2.94 7.93
C SER A 394 -3.83 3.73 6.63
N LEU A 395 -4.49 3.17 5.62
CA LEU A 395 -4.73 3.85 4.34
C LEU A 395 -5.57 5.13 4.52
N ILE A 396 -6.68 5.04 5.26
CA ILE A 396 -7.56 6.18 5.54
C ILE A 396 -6.79 7.26 6.28
N GLY A 397 -6.06 6.87 7.32
CA GLY A 397 -5.31 7.78 8.15
C GLY A 397 -4.16 8.46 7.42
N PHE A 398 -3.33 7.69 6.72
CA PHE A 398 -2.14 8.21 6.06
C PHE A 398 -2.49 9.17 4.90
N TYR A 399 -3.46 8.80 4.07
CA TYR A 399 -3.89 9.63 2.94
C TYR A 399 -5.03 10.60 3.26
N ALA A 400 -5.40 10.75 4.54
CA ALA A 400 -6.47 11.63 5.00
C ALA A 400 -7.80 11.43 4.24
N LEU A 401 -8.18 10.17 4.02
CA LEU A 401 -9.45 9.84 3.38
C LEU A 401 -10.61 10.03 4.38
N PRO A 402 -11.85 10.20 3.91
CA PRO A 402 -13.02 10.33 4.78
C PRO A 402 -13.17 9.12 5.72
N LEU A 403 -13.62 9.35 6.95
CA LEU A 403 -13.81 8.28 7.95
C LEU A 403 -14.87 7.25 7.53
N ASP A 404 -15.85 7.69 6.75
CA ASP A 404 -16.90 6.86 6.15
C ASP A 404 -16.49 6.16 4.85
N TYR A 405 -15.18 6.18 4.50
CA TYR A 405 -14.65 5.63 3.24
C TYR A 405 -15.10 4.18 2.99
N LEU A 406 -15.05 3.33 4.02
CA LEU A 406 -15.46 1.92 3.92
C LEU A 406 -16.97 1.75 3.76
N GLU A 407 -17.73 2.56 4.46
CA GLU A 407 -19.20 2.58 4.39
C GLU A 407 -19.69 3.10 3.04
N GLN A 408 -19.05 4.17 2.54
CA GLN A 408 -19.40 4.78 1.24
C GLN A 408 -18.90 3.99 0.04
N PHE A 409 -17.98 3.03 0.23
CA PHE A 409 -17.37 2.30 -0.89
C PHE A 409 -18.42 1.64 -1.82
N PRO A 410 -19.42 0.86 -1.33
CA PRO A 410 -20.45 0.28 -2.20
C PRO A 410 -21.28 1.34 -2.91
N HIS A 411 -21.65 2.40 -2.23
CA HIS A 411 -22.45 3.50 -2.79
C HIS A 411 -21.71 4.23 -3.91
N ARG A 412 -20.41 4.50 -3.70
CA ARG A 412 -19.58 5.14 -4.71
C ARG A 412 -19.35 4.25 -5.94
N ILE A 413 -19.16 2.93 -5.73
CA ILE A 413 -19.10 1.96 -6.84
C ILE A 413 -20.44 1.92 -7.61
N GLU A 414 -21.56 1.84 -6.89
CA GLU A 414 -22.89 1.76 -7.53
C GLU A 414 -23.23 3.02 -8.35
N ALA A 415 -22.78 4.18 -7.90
CA ALA A 415 -23.00 5.45 -8.59
C ALA A 415 -22.20 5.61 -9.89
N VAL A 416 -21.15 4.81 -10.14
CA VAL A 416 -20.30 4.95 -11.34
C VAL A 416 -21.11 4.68 -12.62
N THR A 417 -20.99 5.56 -13.60
CA THR A 417 -21.60 5.43 -14.93
C THR A 417 -20.57 5.09 -16.01
N PRO A 418 -21.00 4.52 -17.16
CA PRO A 418 -20.07 4.27 -18.28
C PRO A 418 -19.37 5.54 -18.77
N GLN A 419 -20.08 6.66 -18.76
CA GLN A 419 -19.56 7.95 -19.18
C GLN A 419 -18.47 8.46 -18.22
N GLN A 420 -18.68 8.34 -16.92
CA GLN A 420 -17.65 8.70 -15.92
C GLN A 420 -16.39 7.84 -16.07
N VAL A 421 -16.52 6.53 -16.34
CA VAL A 421 -15.37 5.65 -16.60
C VAL A 421 -14.61 6.14 -17.83
N LYS A 422 -15.31 6.38 -18.94
CA LYS A 422 -14.69 6.87 -20.18
C LYS A 422 -13.94 8.19 -19.96
N GLU A 423 -14.57 9.15 -19.29
CA GLU A 423 -13.98 10.46 -19.02
C GLU A 423 -12.78 10.39 -18.07
N ALA A 424 -12.87 9.59 -17.01
CA ALA A 424 -11.78 9.38 -16.07
C ALA A 424 -10.57 8.74 -16.77
N PHE A 425 -10.78 7.68 -17.56
CA PHE A 425 -9.71 7.07 -18.34
C PHE A 425 -9.08 8.05 -19.33
N ALA A 426 -9.86 8.86 -20.03
CA ALA A 426 -9.36 9.87 -20.96
C ALA A 426 -8.51 10.95 -20.26
N ARG A 427 -8.83 11.31 -19.01
CA ARG A 427 -8.01 12.27 -18.23
C ARG A 427 -6.70 11.66 -17.71
N HIS A 428 -6.74 10.40 -17.27
CA HIS A 428 -5.65 9.78 -16.53
C HIS A 428 -4.78 8.82 -17.35
N VAL A 429 -5.22 8.40 -18.54
CA VAL A 429 -4.48 7.49 -19.43
C VAL A 429 -4.37 8.13 -20.80
N GLN A 430 -3.26 8.79 -21.06
CA GLN A 430 -3.00 9.57 -22.25
C GLN A 430 -1.97 8.85 -23.13
N ALA A 431 -2.35 8.51 -24.37
CA ALA A 431 -1.53 7.68 -25.26
C ALA A 431 -0.14 8.26 -25.55
N GLU A 432 -0.02 9.60 -25.56
CA GLU A 432 1.21 10.35 -25.80
C GLU A 432 2.24 10.26 -24.63
N HIS A 433 1.81 9.75 -23.48
CA HIS A 433 2.64 9.59 -22.29
C HIS A 433 2.91 8.12 -21.93
N LEU A 434 2.39 7.17 -22.72
CA LEU A 434 2.61 5.76 -22.45
C LEU A 434 4.05 5.33 -22.75
N VAL A 435 4.68 4.70 -21.78
CA VAL A 435 5.97 4.06 -21.90
C VAL A 435 5.78 2.56 -21.99
N THR A 436 6.42 1.92 -22.97
CA THR A 436 6.46 0.47 -23.09
C THR A 436 7.90 0.00 -22.83
N VAL A 437 8.09 -0.90 -21.89
CA VAL A 437 9.37 -1.56 -21.64
C VAL A 437 9.24 -3.04 -21.97
N ILE A 438 10.19 -3.57 -22.71
CA ILE A 438 10.25 -4.97 -23.16
C ILE A 438 11.63 -5.51 -22.83
N VAL A 439 11.70 -6.48 -21.92
CA VAL A 439 12.93 -7.24 -21.65
C VAL A 439 12.83 -8.59 -22.35
N ALA A 440 13.93 -9.08 -22.90
CA ALA A 440 13.99 -10.19 -23.85
C ALA A 440 13.13 -9.93 -25.10
N ALA A 441 13.30 -8.74 -25.70
CA ALA A 441 12.72 -8.41 -27.00
C ALA A 441 13.41 -9.20 -28.13
N ASP A 442 12.68 -9.49 -29.21
CA ASP A 442 13.32 -9.82 -30.47
C ASP A 442 13.98 -8.56 -31.05
N GLU A 443 15.07 -8.70 -31.79
CA GLU A 443 15.78 -7.61 -32.46
C GLU A 443 14.92 -6.85 -33.47
#